data_fecd6a026436c1155b4aa51c9d6bade1
#
_entry.id   fecd6a026436c1155b4aa51c9d6bade1
#
_cell.length_a   1.000
_cell.length_b   1.000
_cell.length_c   1.000
_cell.angle_alpha   90.00
_cell.angle_beta   90.00
_cell.angle_gamma   90.00
#
_symmetry.space_group_name_H-M   'P 1'
#
loop_
_entity.id
_entity.type
_entity.pdbx_description
1 polymer ?
#
loop_
_entity_poly.entity_id
_entity_poly.type
_entity_poly.pdbx_seq_one_letter_code
_entity_poly.pdbx_strand_id
1 'polypeptide(L)'
;MNLHQANILIVDDDKDVLTAVRFLLKMEVKTILTETNPDNIHKLITENDLDIILLDMNFRSSINTGNEGLFWLKEIKKRKPSLSVIMITAYADIDLAIKSLKEGAADFIVKPWHNEHLLNILSETLRKQATPDSKEKTNKRNTD
;
A
#
# COMPACT_ATOMS: atom_id res chain seq x y z
N MET A 1 8.67 10.18 9.63
CA MET A 1 9.30 8.86 9.36
C MET A 1 9.89 8.85 7.95
N ASN A 2 11.12 8.40 7.83
CA ASN A 2 11.72 8.21 6.51
C ASN A 2 11.62 6.74 6.09
N LEU A 3 12.00 6.46 4.84
CA LEU A 3 11.86 5.14 4.26
C LEU A 3 12.65 4.06 5.02
N HIS A 4 13.83 4.40 5.53
CA HIS A 4 14.67 3.46 6.31
C HIS A 4 14.02 2.99 7.61
N GLN A 5 13.02 3.70 8.09
CA GLN A 5 12.31 3.37 9.33
C GLN A 5 11.01 2.61 9.07
N ALA A 6 10.63 2.43 7.81
CA ALA A 6 9.32 1.92 7.45
C ALA A 6 9.27 0.39 7.46
N ASN A 7 8.14 -0.12 7.92
CA ASN A 7 7.78 -1.54 7.84
C ASN A 7 6.71 -1.68 6.75
N ILE A 8 7.02 -2.46 5.73
CA ILE A 8 6.19 -2.59 4.53
C ILE A 8 5.81 -4.05 4.30
N LEU A 9 4.55 -4.27 3.93
CA LEU A 9 4.05 -5.56 3.49
C LEU A 9 3.66 -5.45 2.02
N ILE A 10 4.05 -6.42 1.21
CA ILE A 10 3.53 -6.57 -0.15
C ILE A 10 2.73 -7.86 -0.25
N VAL A 11 1.51 -7.75 -0.79
CA VAL A 11 0.62 -8.89 -1.01
C VAL A 11 0.32 -8.98 -2.50
N ASP A 12 0.83 -10.03 -3.14
CA ASP A 12 0.69 -10.27 -4.57
C ASP A 12 0.89 -11.76 -4.80
N ASP A 13 0.01 -12.41 -5.55
CA ASP A 13 0.15 -13.84 -5.81
C ASP A 13 1.22 -14.19 -6.85
N ASP A 14 1.80 -13.19 -7.49
CA ASP A 14 2.92 -13.37 -8.40
C ASP A 14 4.24 -13.32 -7.62
N LYS A 15 4.87 -14.49 -7.46
CA LYS A 15 6.11 -14.60 -6.70
C LYS A 15 7.27 -13.82 -7.30
N ASP A 16 7.26 -13.59 -8.61
CA ASP A 16 8.31 -12.82 -9.27
C ASP A 16 8.20 -11.34 -8.87
N VAL A 17 6.98 -10.83 -8.74
CA VAL A 17 6.75 -9.47 -8.24
C VAL A 17 7.26 -9.34 -6.81
N LEU A 18 6.94 -10.31 -5.95
CA LEU A 18 7.40 -10.31 -4.56
C LEU A 18 8.91 -10.31 -4.47
N THR A 19 9.57 -11.15 -5.27
CA THR A 19 11.03 -11.25 -5.30
C THR A 19 11.66 -9.94 -5.74
N ALA A 20 11.13 -9.34 -6.81
CA ALA A 20 11.66 -8.08 -7.35
C ALA A 20 11.52 -6.93 -6.35
N VAL A 21 10.35 -6.80 -5.72
CA VAL A 21 10.11 -5.75 -4.73
C VAL A 21 10.98 -5.96 -3.49
N ARG A 22 11.07 -7.18 -3.02
CA ARG A 22 11.93 -7.51 -1.87
C ARG A 22 13.39 -7.13 -2.15
N PHE A 23 13.89 -7.49 -3.33
CA PHE A 23 15.26 -7.17 -3.71
C PHE A 23 15.48 -5.66 -3.75
N LEU A 24 14.53 -4.93 -4.32
CA LEU A 24 14.61 -3.46 -4.38
C LEU A 24 14.59 -2.83 -3.00
N LEU A 25 13.69 -3.28 -2.14
CA LEU A 25 13.40 -2.58 -0.88
C LEU A 25 14.24 -3.00 0.31
N LYS A 26 14.88 -4.17 0.27
CA LYS A 26 15.57 -4.72 1.45
C LYS A 26 16.64 -3.79 2.04
N MET A 27 17.27 -2.95 1.22
CA MET A 27 18.27 -2.00 1.66
C MET A 27 17.70 -0.59 1.88
N GLU A 28 16.45 -0.38 1.53
CA GLU A 28 15.81 0.94 1.56
C GLU A 28 14.86 1.12 2.74
N VAL A 29 14.33 0.02 3.26
CA VAL A 29 13.31 0.05 4.32
C VAL A 29 13.81 -0.73 5.54
N LYS A 30 13.12 -0.56 6.67
CA LYS A 30 13.43 -1.31 7.87
C LYS A 30 13.04 -2.78 7.74
N THR A 31 11.81 -3.04 7.28
CA THR A 31 11.28 -4.40 7.14
C THR A 31 10.45 -4.49 5.87
N ILE A 32 10.65 -5.56 5.11
CA ILE A 32 9.80 -5.89 3.98
C ILE A 32 9.28 -7.31 4.15
N LEU A 33 7.96 -7.45 4.31
CA LEU A 33 7.27 -8.73 4.38
C LEU A 33 6.57 -8.99 3.06
N THR A 34 6.55 -10.24 2.64
CA THR A 34 5.90 -10.67 1.40
C THR A 34 4.85 -11.72 1.71
N GLU A 35 3.74 -11.67 0.99
CA GLU A 35 2.64 -12.62 1.16
C GLU A 35 1.96 -12.86 -0.17
N THR A 36 1.69 -14.13 -0.50
CA THR A 36 0.99 -14.51 -1.73
C THR A 36 -0.52 -14.63 -1.55
N ASN A 37 -0.97 -14.93 -0.33
CA ASN A 37 -2.38 -15.21 -0.05
C ASN A 37 -3.02 -14.05 0.71
N PRO A 38 -4.00 -13.37 0.11
CA PRO A 38 -4.64 -12.23 0.78
C PRO A 38 -5.39 -12.62 2.06
N ASP A 39 -5.74 -13.89 2.23
CA ASP A 39 -6.41 -14.34 3.46
C ASP A 39 -5.53 -14.19 4.70
N ASN A 40 -4.22 -14.05 4.52
CA ASN A 40 -3.29 -13.85 5.63
C ASN A 40 -3.13 -12.37 6.01
N ILE A 41 -3.78 -11.45 5.32
CA ILE A 41 -3.62 -10.01 5.56
C ILE A 41 -4.00 -9.64 7.00
N HIS A 42 -5.14 -10.11 7.49
CA HIS A 42 -5.60 -9.76 8.84
C HIS A 42 -4.59 -10.18 9.90
N LYS A 43 -4.06 -11.38 9.78
CA LYS A 43 -3.04 -11.88 10.71
C LYS A 43 -1.79 -11.00 10.66
N LEU A 44 -1.33 -10.68 9.46
CA LEU A 44 -0.10 -9.90 9.28
C LEU A 44 -0.22 -8.48 9.80
N ILE A 45 -1.35 -7.81 9.57
CA ILE A 45 -1.54 -6.44 10.08
C ILE A 45 -1.78 -6.41 11.59
N THR A 46 -2.26 -7.50 12.17
CA THR A 46 -2.45 -7.62 13.62
C THR A 46 -1.14 -7.91 14.34
N GLU A 47 -0.31 -8.78 13.76
CA GLU A 47 0.93 -9.24 14.38
C GLU A 47 2.13 -8.33 14.13
N ASN A 48 2.04 -7.42 13.18
CA ASN A 48 3.14 -6.57 12.76
C ASN A 48 2.73 -5.10 12.77
N ASP A 49 3.68 -4.25 13.15
CA ASP A 49 3.48 -2.79 13.11
C ASP A 49 3.86 -2.28 11.72
N LEU A 50 2.90 -2.28 10.82
CA LEU A 50 3.12 -1.93 9.42
C LEU A 50 2.79 -0.47 9.16
N ASP A 51 3.55 0.14 8.25
CA ASP A 51 3.35 1.53 7.82
C ASP A 51 2.64 1.61 6.47
N ILE A 52 2.97 0.70 5.56
CA ILE A 52 2.42 0.67 4.21
C ILE A 52 2.15 -0.78 3.80
N ILE A 53 1.04 -1.01 3.09
CA ILE A 53 0.80 -2.24 2.35
C ILE A 53 0.78 -1.92 0.86
N LEU A 54 1.57 -2.68 0.09
CA LEU A 54 1.45 -2.75 -1.36
C LEU A 54 0.52 -3.91 -1.68
N LEU A 55 -0.62 -3.63 -2.28
CA LEU A 55 -1.69 -4.61 -2.47
C LEU A 55 -2.03 -4.78 -3.94
N ASP A 56 -1.90 -6.00 -4.44
CA ASP A 56 -2.28 -6.32 -5.81
C ASP A 56 -3.78 -6.11 -6.01
N MET A 57 -4.13 -5.54 -7.16
CA MET A 57 -5.53 -5.32 -7.53
C MET A 57 -6.25 -6.61 -7.86
N ASN A 58 -5.55 -7.58 -8.45
CA ASN A 58 -6.13 -8.84 -8.91
C ASN A 58 -5.34 -10.04 -8.40
N PHE A 59 -6.03 -10.99 -7.80
CA PHE A 59 -5.46 -12.26 -7.38
C PHE A 59 -5.93 -13.38 -8.30
N ARG A 60 -5.00 -14.23 -8.76
CA ARG A 60 -5.30 -15.28 -9.73
C ARG A 60 -6.17 -16.39 -9.19
N SER A 61 -6.19 -16.57 -7.88
CA SER A 61 -6.99 -17.61 -7.23
C SER A 61 -8.48 -17.31 -7.27
N SER A 62 -8.86 -16.11 -7.69
CA SER A 62 -10.25 -15.66 -7.75
C SER A 62 -10.63 -15.28 -9.18
N ILE A 63 -11.89 -14.94 -9.40
CA ILE A 63 -12.34 -14.38 -10.66
C ILE A 63 -11.66 -13.01 -10.83
N ASN A 64 -10.94 -12.81 -11.92
CA ASN A 64 -10.17 -11.60 -12.17
C ASN A 64 -11.05 -10.43 -12.56
N THR A 65 -11.74 -9.86 -11.59
CA THR A 65 -12.63 -8.72 -11.79
C THR A 65 -12.05 -7.41 -11.26
N GLY A 66 -10.91 -7.48 -10.56
CA GLY A 66 -10.35 -6.33 -9.84
C GLY A 66 -11.02 -6.07 -8.50
N ASN A 67 -12.11 -6.77 -8.20
CA ASN A 67 -12.87 -6.55 -6.98
C ASN A 67 -12.19 -7.12 -5.73
N GLU A 68 -11.31 -8.10 -5.90
CA GLU A 68 -10.58 -8.68 -4.79
C GLU A 68 -9.69 -7.64 -4.10
N GLY A 69 -8.95 -6.86 -4.90
CA GLY A 69 -8.12 -5.80 -4.35
C GLY A 69 -8.94 -4.74 -3.64
N LEU A 70 -10.07 -4.33 -4.22
CA LEU A 70 -10.96 -3.37 -3.58
C LEU A 70 -11.58 -3.93 -2.30
N PHE A 71 -11.94 -5.20 -2.30
CA PHE A 71 -12.47 -5.86 -1.10
C PHE A 71 -11.46 -5.80 0.04
N TRP A 72 -10.22 -6.20 -0.23
CA TRP A 72 -9.18 -6.22 0.81
C TRP A 72 -8.78 -4.82 1.25
N LEU A 73 -8.77 -3.86 0.33
CA LEU A 73 -8.54 -2.47 0.68
C LEU A 73 -9.55 -2.00 1.74
N LYS A 74 -10.83 -2.27 1.51
CA LYS A 74 -11.88 -1.88 2.44
C LYS A 74 -11.72 -2.57 3.79
N GLU A 75 -11.39 -3.86 3.79
CA GLU A 75 -11.17 -4.62 5.02
C GLU A 75 -9.99 -4.09 5.82
N ILE A 76 -8.89 -3.78 5.16
CA ILE A 76 -7.71 -3.20 5.81
C ILE A 76 -8.07 -1.85 6.43
N LYS A 77 -8.75 -0.98 5.70
CA LYS A 77 -9.07 0.36 6.17
C LYS A 77 -10.07 0.34 7.34
N LYS A 78 -10.94 -0.66 7.40
CA LYS A 78 -11.82 -0.84 8.56
C LYS A 78 -11.04 -1.18 9.82
N ARG A 79 -10.06 -2.07 9.70
CA ARG A 79 -9.29 -2.57 10.84
C ARG A 79 -8.19 -1.64 11.28
N LYS A 80 -7.51 -1.01 10.34
CA LYS A 80 -6.40 -0.10 10.61
C LYS A 80 -6.48 1.12 9.71
N PRO A 81 -7.33 2.08 10.07
CA PRO A 81 -7.53 3.28 9.22
C PRO A 81 -6.26 4.08 8.97
N SER A 82 -5.29 4.02 9.89
CA SER A 82 -4.03 4.76 9.75
C SER A 82 -3.01 4.09 8.83
N LEU A 83 -3.24 2.82 8.48
CA LEU A 83 -2.33 2.07 7.61
C LEU A 83 -2.55 2.50 6.16
N SER A 84 -1.48 2.92 5.50
CA SER A 84 -1.57 3.34 4.10
C SER A 84 -1.54 2.14 3.17
N VAL A 85 -2.45 2.14 2.19
CA VAL A 85 -2.53 1.07 1.19
C VAL A 85 -2.23 1.68 -0.18
N ILE A 86 -1.24 1.13 -0.86
CA ILE A 86 -0.90 1.48 -2.24
C ILE A 86 -1.30 0.31 -3.12
N MET A 87 -2.16 0.56 -4.11
CA MET A 87 -2.62 -0.50 -5.00
C MET A 87 -1.61 -0.74 -6.10
N ILE A 88 -1.41 -2.01 -6.45
CA ILE A 88 -0.60 -2.40 -7.61
C ILE A 88 -1.57 -2.86 -8.69
N THR A 89 -1.49 -2.27 -9.86
CA THR A 89 -2.47 -2.53 -10.93
C THR A 89 -1.80 -2.75 -12.27
N ALA A 90 -2.49 -3.49 -13.16
CA ALA A 90 -2.11 -3.56 -14.56
C ALA A 90 -2.65 -2.33 -15.29
N TYR A 91 -2.04 -2.00 -16.42
CA TYR A 91 -2.46 -0.86 -17.24
C TYR A 91 -3.95 -0.92 -17.58
N ALA A 92 -4.46 -2.12 -17.87
CA ALA A 92 -5.87 -2.31 -18.24
C ALA A 92 -6.85 -2.00 -17.10
N ASP A 93 -6.38 -1.95 -15.86
CA ASP A 93 -7.22 -1.79 -14.67
C ASP A 93 -7.07 -0.41 -14.01
N ILE A 94 -6.55 0.56 -14.74
CA ILE A 94 -6.33 1.91 -14.19
C ILE A 94 -7.62 2.54 -13.67
N ASP A 95 -8.75 2.31 -14.33
CA ASP A 95 -10.03 2.85 -13.87
C ASP A 95 -10.40 2.32 -12.47
N LEU A 96 -10.14 1.05 -12.22
CA LEU A 96 -10.35 0.46 -10.89
C LEU A 96 -9.38 1.02 -9.86
N ALA A 97 -8.14 1.28 -10.28
CA ALA A 97 -7.15 1.88 -9.40
C ALA A 97 -7.57 3.31 -8.99
N ILE A 98 -8.08 4.09 -9.94
CA ILE A 98 -8.60 5.43 -9.65
C ILE A 98 -9.78 5.33 -8.66
N LYS A 99 -10.66 4.36 -8.87
CA LYS A 99 -11.78 4.12 -7.94
C LYS A 99 -11.25 3.78 -6.54
N SER A 100 -10.15 3.04 -6.44
CA SER A 100 -9.59 2.66 -5.14
C SER A 100 -9.16 3.88 -4.32
N LEU A 101 -8.76 4.97 -4.96
CA LEU A 101 -8.41 6.21 -4.25
C LEU A 101 -9.61 6.76 -3.50
N LYS A 102 -10.80 6.66 -4.07
CA LYS A 102 -12.04 7.09 -3.42
C LYS A 102 -12.44 6.16 -2.27
N GLU A 103 -11.96 4.93 -2.30
CA GLU A 103 -12.23 3.93 -1.26
C GLU A 103 -11.17 3.92 -0.16
N GLY A 104 -10.20 4.82 -0.22
CA GLY A 104 -9.22 5.00 0.84
C GLY A 104 -7.79 4.59 0.53
N ALA A 105 -7.49 4.16 -0.69
CA ALA A 105 -6.09 3.90 -1.07
C ALA A 105 -5.32 5.22 -1.06
N ALA A 106 -4.08 5.16 -0.61
CA ALA A 106 -3.21 6.33 -0.58
C ALA A 106 -2.71 6.70 -1.98
N ASP A 107 -2.48 5.68 -2.80
CA ASP A 107 -1.97 5.87 -4.17
C ASP A 107 -2.09 4.54 -4.91
N PHE A 108 -1.68 4.52 -6.17
CA PHE A 108 -1.52 3.29 -6.92
C PHE A 108 -0.29 3.36 -7.81
N ILE A 109 0.21 2.18 -8.21
CA ILE A 109 1.34 2.06 -9.13
C ILE A 109 1.00 1.03 -10.20
N VAL A 110 1.39 1.32 -11.45
CA VAL A 110 1.07 0.48 -12.62
C VAL A 110 2.24 -0.43 -12.94
N LYS A 111 1.96 -1.71 -13.17
CA LYS A 111 2.96 -2.69 -13.62
C LYS A 111 3.19 -2.56 -15.12
N PRO A 112 4.41 -2.64 -15.61
CA PRO A 112 5.66 -2.60 -14.87
C PRO A 112 6.00 -1.16 -14.47
N TRP A 113 6.66 -0.99 -13.34
CA TRP A 113 7.08 0.33 -12.87
C TRP A 113 8.59 0.49 -12.94
N HIS A 114 9.04 1.74 -12.90
CA HIS A 114 10.43 2.06 -12.66
C HIS A 114 10.70 2.03 -11.16
N ASN A 115 11.83 1.48 -10.75
CA ASN A 115 12.18 1.35 -9.33
C ASN A 115 12.18 2.70 -8.61
N GLU A 116 12.70 3.73 -9.27
CA GLU A 116 12.72 5.08 -8.72
C GLU A 116 11.32 5.62 -8.44
N HIS A 117 10.37 5.30 -9.33
CA HIS A 117 8.98 5.70 -9.16
C HIS A 117 8.35 5.04 -7.94
N LEU A 118 8.61 3.74 -7.74
CA LEU A 118 8.10 3.04 -6.55
C LEU A 118 8.67 3.65 -5.28
N LEU A 119 9.98 3.89 -5.24
CA LEU A 119 10.62 4.50 -4.06
C LEU A 119 10.04 5.88 -3.77
N ASN A 120 9.79 6.69 -4.80
CA ASN A 120 9.18 8.01 -4.64
C ASN A 120 7.76 7.94 -4.08
N ILE A 121 6.94 7.01 -4.57
CA ILE A 121 5.58 6.83 -4.08
C ILE A 121 5.60 6.43 -2.59
N LEU A 122 6.48 5.51 -2.22
CA LEU A 122 6.60 5.09 -0.82
C LEU A 122 7.02 6.25 0.07
N SER A 123 8.03 6.99 -0.33
CA SER A 123 8.52 8.14 0.44
C SER A 123 7.44 9.22 0.60
N GLU A 124 6.71 9.53 -0.48
CA GLU A 124 5.63 10.50 -0.44
C GLU A 124 4.49 10.05 0.46
N THR A 125 4.17 8.76 0.44
CA THR A 125 3.12 8.20 1.30
C THR A 125 3.49 8.35 2.77
N LEU A 126 4.75 8.05 3.13
CA LEU A 126 5.22 8.23 4.49
C LEU A 126 5.22 9.70 4.91
N ARG A 127 5.62 10.59 4.01
CA ARG A 127 5.60 12.04 4.28
C ARG A 127 4.19 12.52 4.58
N LYS A 128 3.20 12.06 3.83
CA LYS A 128 1.81 12.44 4.03
C LYS A 128 1.24 11.90 5.34
N GLN A 129 1.68 10.72 5.77
CA GLN A 129 1.30 10.19 7.07
C GLN A 129 1.77 11.09 8.21
N ALA A 130 2.96 11.65 8.07
CA ALA A 130 3.55 12.51 9.09
C ALA A 130 2.89 13.90 9.15
N THR A 131 2.24 14.35 8.05
CA THR A 131 1.69 15.69 7.95
C THR A 131 0.22 15.86 8.37
N PRO A 132 -0.65 14.82 8.39
CA PRO A 132 -2.07 15.05 8.71
C PRO A 132 -2.28 15.76 10.04
N ASP A 133 -1.57 15.36 11.09
CA ASP A 133 -1.69 15.99 12.41
C ASP A 133 -1.23 17.44 12.38
N SER A 134 -0.14 17.72 11.66
CA SER A 134 0.37 19.07 11.50
C SER A 134 -0.63 19.95 10.77
N LYS A 135 -1.27 19.44 9.73
CA LYS A 135 -2.29 20.17 8.98
C LYS A 135 -3.52 20.44 9.84
N GLU A 136 -3.96 19.48 10.62
CA GLU A 136 -5.10 19.63 11.53
C GLU A 136 -4.79 20.70 12.58
N LYS A 137 -3.61 20.65 13.15
CA LYS A 137 -3.19 21.66 14.13
C LYS A 137 -3.15 23.05 13.52
N THR A 138 -2.66 23.18 12.29
CA THR A 138 -2.64 24.44 11.59
C THR A 138 -4.05 24.97 11.35
N ASN A 139 -4.95 24.11 10.92
CA ASN A 139 -6.34 24.49 10.69
C ASN A 139 -7.01 24.95 11.98
N LYS A 140 -6.77 24.25 13.08
CA LYS A 140 -7.30 24.64 14.39
C LYS A 140 -6.80 26.00 14.81
N ARG A 141 -5.53 26.32 14.57
CA ARG A 141 -4.97 27.63 14.87
C ARG A 141 -5.59 28.73 14.03
N ASN A 142 -5.88 28.41 12.77
CA ASN A 142 -6.49 29.38 11.86
C ASN A 142 -7.94 29.69 12.22
N THR A 143 -8.62 28.79 12.90
CA THR A 143 -9.99 28.99 13.34
C THR A 143 -10.07 29.73 14.68
N ASP A 144 -8.98 29.79 15.37
CA ASP A 144 -8.88 30.53 16.63
C ASP A 144 -8.68 32.01 16.36
#